data_d39a9b09d912f26c2f5dbc314618f84a
#
_entry.id   d39a9b09d912f26c2f5dbc314618f84a
#
_cell.length_a   1.000
_cell.length_b   1.000
_cell.length_c   1.000
_cell.angle_alpha   90.00
_cell.angle_beta   90.00
_cell.angle_gamma   90.00
#
_symmetry.space_group_name_H-M   'P 1'
#
loop_
_entity.id
_entity.type
_entity.pdbx_description
1 polymer ?
#
loop_
_entity_poly.entity_id
_entity_poly.type
_entity_poly.pdbx_seq_one_letter_code
_entity_poly.pdbx_strand_id
1 'polypeptide(L)'
;MSLSDENAFGVLIGYFAIEHDEYALEAAEFAARFSEFRSALRACVEAFPLAQSGIAREFGHALYIEFAQGEELEDPIGWIKLVRARLKALELDSIGVLSHGGRWQANPAEAVPPSSGGIEWQPVSLPSEPLRRALYAETASHGIDEDDENAWGPGIYVDTEAIEALGRTLKNAPTPLAIAGATFYRVAR
;
A
#
# COMPACT_ATOMS: atom_id res chain seq x y z
N MET A 1 16.02 18.04 9.43
CA MET A 1 14.91 17.46 8.65
C MET A 1 13.62 17.90 9.29
N SER A 2 12.82 18.70 8.64
CA SER A 2 11.48 19.07 9.11
C SER A 2 10.45 18.22 8.39
N LEU A 3 9.42 17.79 9.10
CA LEU A 3 8.18 17.34 8.46
C LEU A 3 7.68 18.52 7.62
N SER A 4 7.30 18.29 6.39
CA SER A 4 6.53 19.30 5.65
C SER A 4 5.15 19.35 6.26
N ASP A 5 4.54 20.55 6.30
CA ASP A 5 3.13 20.70 6.66
C ASP A 5 2.19 20.09 5.59
N GLU A 6 2.76 19.48 4.55
CA GLU A 6 2.02 18.82 3.48
C GLU A 6 1.71 17.38 3.87
N ASN A 7 0.44 17.07 3.89
CA ASN A 7 -0.03 15.71 4.07
C ASN A 7 -0.07 14.97 2.73
N ALA A 8 0.11 13.66 2.81
CA ALA A 8 0.05 12.77 1.67
C ALA A 8 -0.80 11.54 1.96
N PHE A 9 -1.36 10.96 0.91
CA PHE A 9 -1.88 9.61 0.94
C PHE A 9 -0.80 8.63 0.52
N GLY A 10 -0.79 7.46 1.15
CA GLY A 10 0.04 6.33 0.79
C GLY A 10 -0.81 5.10 0.52
N VAL A 11 -0.62 4.50 -0.64
CA VAL A 11 -1.19 3.19 -0.98
C VAL A 11 -0.09 2.16 -1.01
N LEU A 12 -0.24 1.08 -0.26
CA LEU A 12 0.64 -0.08 -0.32
C LEU A 12 -0.14 -1.29 -0.83
N ILE A 13 0.45 -2.02 -1.76
CA ILE A 13 -0.02 -3.34 -2.19
C ILE A 13 1.11 -4.33 -1.93
N GLY A 14 0.88 -5.28 -1.03
CA GLY A 14 1.83 -6.32 -0.66
C GLY A 14 1.41 -7.71 -1.12
N TYR A 15 2.36 -8.61 -1.34
CA TYR A 15 2.13 -10.02 -1.61
C TYR A 15 1.83 -10.73 -0.29
N PHE A 16 0.58 -11.11 -0.07
CA PHE A 16 0.15 -11.64 1.21
C PHE A 16 0.72 -13.02 1.54
N ALA A 17 0.79 -13.91 0.56
CA ALA A 17 1.24 -15.29 0.76
C ALA A 17 2.76 -15.48 0.69
N ILE A 18 3.55 -14.39 0.74
CA ILE A 18 4.99 -14.46 0.48
C ILE A 18 5.72 -15.42 1.42
N GLU A 19 5.43 -15.39 2.71
CA GLU A 19 6.09 -16.27 3.69
C GLU A 19 5.70 -17.73 3.47
N HIS A 20 4.42 -17.99 3.20
CA HIS A 20 3.96 -19.34 2.89
C HIS A 20 4.67 -19.90 1.64
N ASP A 21 4.70 -19.13 0.58
CA ASP A 21 5.31 -19.55 -0.69
C ASP A 21 6.83 -19.71 -0.57
N GLU A 22 7.50 -18.88 0.24
CA GLU A 22 8.94 -19.00 0.50
C GLU A 22 9.31 -20.34 1.15
N TYR A 23 8.46 -20.85 2.04
CA TYR A 23 8.70 -22.12 2.72
C TYR A 23 8.09 -23.34 2.00
N ALA A 24 7.03 -23.14 1.23
CA ALA A 24 6.28 -24.22 0.60
C ALA A 24 6.74 -24.56 -0.82
N LEU A 25 7.34 -23.61 -1.52
CA LEU A 25 7.76 -23.74 -2.91
C LEU A 25 9.26 -24.01 -3.04
N GLU A 26 9.64 -24.70 -4.07
CA GLU A 26 11.04 -24.75 -4.49
C GLU A 26 11.53 -23.35 -4.90
N ALA A 27 12.80 -23.04 -4.65
CA ALA A 27 13.35 -21.70 -4.84
C ALA A 27 13.11 -21.10 -6.23
N ALA A 28 13.12 -21.94 -7.28
CA ALA A 28 12.85 -21.49 -8.65
C ALA A 28 11.38 -21.16 -8.88
N GLU A 29 10.47 -21.92 -8.29
CA GLU A 29 9.01 -21.68 -8.37
C GLU A 29 8.64 -20.43 -7.58
N PHE A 30 9.19 -20.26 -6.38
CA PHE A 30 9.01 -19.04 -5.59
C PHE A 30 9.49 -17.80 -6.36
N ALA A 31 10.70 -17.85 -6.93
CA ALA A 31 11.24 -16.73 -7.70
C ALA A 31 10.39 -16.38 -8.93
N ALA A 32 9.84 -17.39 -9.62
CA ALA A 32 8.93 -17.19 -10.75
C ALA A 32 7.63 -16.53 -10.31
N ARG A 33 6.99 -17.03 -9.25
CA ARG A 33 5.74 -16.51 -8.70
C ARG A 33 5.89 -15.08 -8.16
N PHE A 34 6.99 -14.82 -7.48
CA PHE A 34 7.31 -13.47 -7.00
C PHE A 34 7.55 -12.48 -8.15
N SER A 35 8.25 -12.91 -9.20
CA SER A 35 8.45 -12.11 -10.42
C SER A 35 7.12 -11.83 -11.14
N GLU A 36 6.22 -12.81 -11.17
CA GLU A 36 4.88 -12.66 -11.73
C GLU A 36 4.06 -11.63 -10.95
N PHE A 37 4.06 -11.70 -9.61
CA PHE A 37 3.40 -10.72 -8.75
C PHE A 37 3.88 -9.29 -9.06
N ARG A 38 5.19 -9.07 -9.06
CA ARG A 38 5.78 -7.75 -9.33
C ARG A 38 5.42 -7.24 -10.73
N SER A 39 5.49 -8.10 -11.73
CA SER A 39 5.16 -7.74 -13.12
C SER A 39 3.68 -7.39 -13.26
N ALA A 40 2.78 -8.20 -12.67
CA ALA A 40 1.34 -7.94 -12.68
C ALA A 40 0.99 -6.64 -11.95
N LEU A 41 1.64 -6.38 -10.80
CA LEU A 41 1.42 -5.16 -10.04
C LEU A 41 1.87 -3.91 -10.80
N ARG A 42 3.04 -3.92 -11.41
CA ARG A 42 3.52 -2.83 -12.28
C ARG A 42 2.58 -2.58 -13.46
N ALA A 43 2.15 -3.63 -14.15
CA ALA A 43 1.21 -3.50 -15.25
C ALA A 43 -0.13 -2.89 -14.81
N CYS A 44 -0.62 -3.21 -13.59
CA CYS A 44 -1.81 -2.59 -13.04
C CYS A 44 -1.61 -1.09 -12.78
N VAL A 45 -0.47 -0.70 -12.21
CA VAL A 45 -0.16 0.71 -11.93
C VAL A 45 -0.05 1.52 -13.23
N GLU A 46 0.58 0.97 -14.25
CA GLU A 46 0.73 1.62 -15.55
C GLU A 46 -0.59 1.73 -16.33
N ALA A 47 -1.42 0.69 -16.28
CA ALA A 47 -2.71 0.66 -16.98
C ALA A 47 -3.80 1.49 -16.29
N PHE A 48 -3.72 1.63 -14.98
CA PHE A 48 -4.73 2.32 -14.15
C PHE A 48 -4.04 3.27 -13.19
N PRO A 49 -3.56 4.42 -13.63
CA PRO A 49 -2.88 5.36 -12.76
C PRO A 49 -3.83 5.86 -11.66
N LEU A 50 -3.37 5.79 -10.40
CA LEU A 50 -4.15 6.21 -9.24
C LEU A 50 -4.27 7.73 -9.12
N ALA A 51 -3.24 8.44 -9.57
CA ALA A 51 -3.14 9.89 -9.55
C ALA A 51 -2.37 10.38 -10.78
N GLN A 52 -2.49 11.68 -11.09
CA GLN A 52 -1.74 12.29 -12.20
C GLN A 52 -0.25 12.35 -11.93
N SER A 53 0.13 12.41 -10.66
CA SER A 53 1.51 12.34 -10.23
C SER A 53 1.60 11.56 -8.92
N GLY A 54 2.66 10.80 -8.75
CA GLY A 54 2.89 10.02 -7.54
C GLY A 54 4.31 9.48 -7.50
N ILE A 55 4.77 9.16 -6.31
CA ILE A 55 6.07 8.52 -6.10
C ILE A 55 5.83 7.06 -5.80
N ALA A 56 6.30 6.19 -6.67
CA ALA A 56 6.24 4.74 -6.46
C ALA A 56 7.58 4.21 -5.92
N ARG A 57 7.49 3.33 -4.94
CA ARG A 57 8.64 2.67 -4.32
C ARG A 57 8.36 1.18 -4.21
N GLU A 58 9.31 0.37 -4.62
CA GLU A 58 9.25 -1.08 -4.43
C GLU A 58 9.99 -1.50 -3.16
N PHE A 59 9.32 -2.32 -2.36
CA PHE A 59 9.86 -2.95 -1.16
C PHE A 59 9.78 -4.45 -1.35
N GLY A 60 10.80 -5.08 -1.92
CA GLY A 60 10.77 -6.51 -2.08
C GLY A 60 9.41 -7.05 -2.58
N HIS A 61 8.57 -7.46 -1.64
CA HIS A 61 7.25 -8.05 -1.86
C HIS A 61 6.08 -7.05 -1.90
N ALA A 62 6.34 -5.75 -1.83
CA ALA A 62 5.31 -4.72 -1.84
C ALA A 62 5.64 -3.55 -2.76
N LEU A 63 4.59 -2.91 -3.27
CA LEU A 63 4.65 -1.63 -3.95
C LEU A 63 3.95 -0.58 -3.10
N TYR A 64 4.59 0.55 -2.90
CA TYR A 64 4.02 1.72 -2.25
C TYR A 64 3.96 2.88 -3.23
N ILE A 65 2.82 3.57 -3.25
CA ILE A 65 2.60 4.77 -4.05
C ILE A 65 2.20 5.89 -3.10
N GLU A 66 2.92 7.01 -3.16
CA GLU A 66 2.61 8.22 -2.40
C GLU A 66 2.20 9.35 -3.33
N PHE A 67 1.15 10.08 -2.97
CA PHE A 67 0.64 11.23 -3.71
C PHE A 67 0.15 12.32 -2.76
N ALA A 68 0.25 13.58 -3.19
CA ALA A 68 -0.08 14.73 -2.37
C ALA A 68 -1.60 14.80 -2.07
N GLN A 69 -1.92 15.28 -0.88
CA GLN A 69 -3.31 15.64 -0.56
C GLN A 69 -3.72 16.80 -1.47
N GLY A 70 -4.89 16.69 -2.10
CA GLY A 70 -5.40 17.71 -3.03
C GLY A 70 -5.21 17.37 -4.51
N GLU A 71 -4.51 16.31 -4.86
CA GLU A 71 -4.62 15.71 -6.18
C GLU A 71 -6.03 15.12 -6.36
N GLU A 72 -6.58 15.24 -7.57
CA GLU A 72 -7.87 14.61 -7.89
C GLU A 72 -7.72 13.09 -7.84
N LEU A 73 -8.04 12.55 -6.68
CA LEU A 73 -8.11 11.13 -6.44
C LEU A 73 -9.53 10.66 -6.70
N GLU A 74 -9.72 9.90 -7.77
CA GLU A 74 -11.04 9.39 -8.06
C GLU A 74 -11.54 8.46 -6.95
N ASP A 75 -10.91 7.34 -6.69
CA ASP A 75 -11.28 6.42 -5.60
C ASP A 75 -10.12 5.49 -5.24
N PRO A 76 -9.27 5.84 -4.27
CA PRO A 76 -8.12 5.03 -3.91
C PRO A 76 -8.52 3.65 -3.39
N ILE A 77 -9.63 3.52 -2.68
CA ILE A 77 -10.11 2.22 -2.20
C ILE A 77 -10.61 1.36 -3.37
N GLY A 78 -11.33 1.96 -4.30
CA GLY A 78 -11.78 1.30 -5.53
C GLY A 78 -10.60 0.86 -6.40
N TRP A 79 -9.56 1.67 -6.49
CA TRP A 79 -8.33 1.31 -7.19
C TRP A 79 -7.63 0.11 -6.53
N ILE A 80 -7.47 0.10 -5.21
CA ILE A 80 -6.91 -1.04 -4.48
C ILE A 80 -7.73 -2.31 -4.75
N LYS A 81 -9.07 -2.21 -4.73
CA LYS A 81 -9.96 -3.34 -5.06
C LYS A 81 -9.72 -3.87 -6.46
N LEU A 82 -9.58 -2.98 -7.45
CA LEU A 82 -9.33 -3.35 -8.84
C LEU A 82 -7.99 -4.10 -8.98
N VAL A 83 -6.92 -3.55 -8.39
CA VAL A 83 -5.58 -4.17 -8.43
C VAL A 83 -5.61 -5.55 -7.78
N ARG A 84 -6.16 -5.65 -6.57
CA ARG A 84 -6.27 -6.93 -5.86
C ARG A 84 -7.11 -7.97 -6.63
N ALA A 85 -8.20 -7.55 -7.25
CA ALA A 85 -9.01 -8.46 -8.06
C ALA A 85 -8.23 -9.01 -9.26
N ARG A 86 -7.37 -8.20 -9.87
CA ARG A 86 -6.51 -8.64 -10.97
C ARG A 86 -5.40 -9.58 -10.52
N LEU A 87 -4.76 -9.29 -9.37
CA LEU A 87 -3.78 -10.19 -8.77
C LEU A 87 -4.42 -11.53 -8.39
N LYS A 88 -5.60 -11.49 -7.80
CA LYS A 88 -6.34 -12.71 -7.43
C LYS A 88 -6.74 -13.57 -8.64
N ALA A 89 -7.00 -12.96 -9.79
CA ALA A 89 -7.26 -13.70 -11.04
C ALA A 89 -6.03 -14.46 -11.55
N LEU A 90 -4.84 -14.14 -11.05
CA LEU A 90 -3.57 -14.83 -11.26
C LEU A 90 -3.19 -15.75 -10.08
N GLU A 91 -4.12 -15.99 -9.16
CA GLU A 91 -3.90 -16.75 -7.92
C GLU A 91 -2.84 -16.13 -6.99
N LEU A 92 -2.69 -14.79 -7.05
CA LEU A 92 -1.76 -14.01 -6.25
C LEU A 92 -2.53 -13.27 -5.16
N ASP A 93 -2.54 -13.80 -3.95
CA ASP A 93 -3.16 -13.13 -2.82
C ASP A 93 -2.35 -11.90 -2.39
N SER A 94 -3.08 -10.83 -2.06
CA SER A 94 -2.47 -9.54 -1.76
C SER A 94 -3.20 -8.82 -0.64
N ILE A 95 -2.45 -7.95 0.06
CA ILE A 95 -2.98 -6.97 0.99
C ILE A 95 -2.94 -5.59 0.33
N GLY A 96 -3.95 -4.77 0.59
CA GLY A 96 -3.96 -3.36 0.24
C GLY A 96 -4.06 -2.50 1.49
N VAL A 97 -3.24 -1.48 1.60
CA VAL A 97 -3.30 -0.52 2.71
C VAL A 97 -3.41 0.89 2.14
N LEU A 98 -4.35 1.67 2.67
CA LEU A 98 -4.45 3.11 2.44
C LEU A 98 -4.18 3.83 3.76
N SER A 99 -3.23 4.73 3.76
CA SER A 99 -2.82 5.52 4.91
C SER A 99 -2.68 6.99 4.55
N HIS A 100 -2.73 7.87 5.56
CA HIS A 100 -2.59 9.30 5.39
C HIS A 100 -1.73 9.89 6.51
N GLY A 101 -0.97 10.94 6.22
CA GLY A 101 -0.14 11.62 7.22
C GLY A 101 0.88 12.57 6.63
N GLY A 102 1.76 13.08 7.49
CA GLY A 102 2.80 14.03 7.13
C GLY A 102 3.82 13.47 6.16
N ARG A 103 4.15 14.25 5.15
CA ARG A 103 5.16 13.96 4.15
C ARG A 103 6.54 14.37 4.65
N TRP A 104 7.55 13.54 4.44
CA TRP A 104 8.93 13.96 4.66
C TRP A 104 9.40 14.78 3.46
N GLN A 105 9.89 15.99 3.70
CA GLN A 105 10.58 16.72 2.64
C GLN A 105 11.88 15.98 2.29
N ALA A 106 11.98 15.53 1.04
CA ALA A 106 13.25 15.15 0.49
C ALA A 106 14.22 16.35 0.58
N ASN A 107 15.49 16.07 0.87
CA ASN A 107 16.50 17.10 0.75
C ASN A 107 16.48 17.64 -0.71
N PRO A 108 16.32 18.96 -0.94
CA PRO A 108 16.27 19.50 -2.30
C PRO A 108 17.48 19.12 -3.17
N ALA A 109 18.62 18.78 -2.53
CA ALA A 109 19.80 18.30 -3.23
C ALA A 109 19.69 16.85 -3.73
N GLU A 110 18.69 16.09 -3.26
CA GLU A 110 18.44 14.69 -3.64
C GLU A 110 17.18 14.57 -4.52
N ALA A 111 16.49 15.69 -4.76
CA ALA A 111 15.31 15.70 -5.60
C ALA A 111 15.73 15.46 -7.07
N VAL A 112 15.42 14.29 -7.58
CA VAL A 112 15.42 14.05 -9.03
C VAL A 112 14.27 14.88 -9.61
N PRO A 113 14.49 15.72 -10.62
CA PRO A 113 13.43 16.52 -11.20
C PRO A 113 12.32 15.60 -11.73
N PRO A 114 11.04 15.90 -11.46
CA PRO A 114 9.94 15.08 -11.94
C PRO A 114 10.00 14.95 -13.46
N SER A 115 10.01 13.73 -13.94
CA SER A 115 9.76 13.47 -15.35
C SER A 115 8.34 13.97 -15.66
N SER A 116 8.18 14.67 -16.76
CA SER A 116 6.94 15.33 -17.17
C SER A 116 5.75 14.36 -17.26
N GLY A 117 5.01 14.25 -16.17
CA GLY A 117 3.79 13.45 -16.04
C GLY A 117 4.04 11.95 -15.86
N GLY A 118 3.37 11.35 -14.88
CA GLY A 118 3.44 9.92 -14.63
C GLY A 118 3.94 9.56 -13.23
N ILE A 119 4.01 8.26 -12.97
CA ILE A 119 4.52 7.72 -11.71
C ILE A 119 6.04 7.65 -11.77
N GLU A 120 6.69 8.30 -10.80
CA GLU A 120 8.14 8.28 -10.66
C GLU A 120 8.56 7.12 -9.74
N TRP A 121 9.47 6.29 -10.23
CA TRP A 121 10.06 5.18 -9.47
C TRP A 121 11.30 5.64 -8.73
N GLN A 122 11.23 5.69 -7.41
CA GLN A 122 12.36 6.12 -6.57
C GLN A 122 12.82 5.02 -5.63
N PRO A 123 14.13 4.92 -5.34
CA PRO A 123 14.61 4.12 -4.23
C PRO A 123 14.11 4.68 -2.90
N VAL A 124 13.90 3.81 -1.93
CA VAL A 124 13.48 4.22 -0.59
C VAL A 124 14.61 4.95 0.10
N SER A 125 14.42 6.22 0.40
CA SER A 125 15.39 7.00 1.16
C SER A 125 14.96 7.20 2.63
N LEU A 126 13.70 7.55 2.89
CA LEU A 126 13.15 7.73 4.24
C LEU A 126 11.65 7.47 4.24
N PRO A 127 11.12 6.83 5.29
CA PRO A 127 9.70 6.54 5.36
C PRO A 127 8.93 7.82 5.72
N SER A 128 7.99 8.24 4.86
CA SER A 128 6.93 9.17 5.23
C SER A 128 6.03 8.53 6.31
N GLU A 129 5.24 9.33 6.99
CA GLU A 129 4.33 8.79 8.01
C GLU A 129 3.31 7.80 7.42
N PRO A 130 2.66 8.10 6.26
CA PRO A 130 1.79 7.13 5.60
C PRO A 130 2.50 5.83 5.22
N LEU A 131 3.73 5.89 4.71
CA LEU A 131 4.50 4.69 4.40
C LEU A 131 4.79 3.86 5.64
N ARG A 132 5.24 4.50 6.73
CA ARG A 132 5.51 3.80 7.98
C ARG A 132 4.27 3.09 8.51
N ARG A 133 3.11 3.75 8.50
CA ARG A 133 1.84 3.15 8.92
C ARG A 133 1.44 1.99 8.01
N ALA A 134 1.57 2.16 6.69
CA ALA A 134 1.23 1.12 5.74
C ALA A 134 2.11 -0.13 5.89
N LEU A 135 3.42 0.03 6.14
CA LEU A 135 4.34 -1.09 6.41
C LEU A 135 3.98 -1.81 7.72
N TYR A 136 3.60 -1.08 8.78
CA TYR A 136 3.17 -1.73 10.01
C TYR A 136 1.89 -2.55 9.83
N ALA A 137 0.91 -2.02 9.08
CA ALA A 137 -0.31 -2.75 8.79
C ALA A 137 -0.04 -4.00 7.94
N GLU A 138 0.84 -3.88 6.95
CA GLU A 138 1.25 -4.99 6.10
C GLU A 138 1.96 -6.06 6.93
N THR A 139 2.97 -5.71 7.73
CA THR A 139 3.67 -6.64 8.62
C THR A 139 2.71 -7.32 9.61
N ALA A 140 1.77 -6.57 10.19
CA ALA A 140 0.77 -7.15 11.09
C ALA A 140 -0.16 -8.14 10.39
N SER A 141 -0.38 -8.01 9.10
CA SER A 141 -1.22 -8.94 8.35
C SER A 141 -0.60 -10.32 8.17
N HIS A 142 0.73 -10.41 8.21
CA HIS A 142 1.49 -11.66 8.06
C HIS A 142 1.66 -12.45 9.38
N GLY A 143 1.58 -11.77 10.52
CA GLY A 143 1.87 -12.34 11.84
C GLY A 143 0.69 -13.01 12.56
N ILE A 144 -0.30 -13.53 11.86
CA ILE A 144 -1.58 -13.92 12.46
C ILE A 144 -1.74 -15.43 12.56
N ASP A 145 -2.10 -15.88 13.77
CA ASP A 145 -2.68 -17.21 14.01
C ASP A 145 -3.97 -17.37 13.21
N GLU A 146 -4.05 -18.39 12.36
CA GLU A 146 -5.20 -18.64 11.46
C GLU A 146 -6.54 -18.83 12.22
N ASP A 147 -6.48 -19.07 13.51
CA ASP A 147 -7.62 -19.35 14.39
C ASP A 147 -8.25 -18.09 15.04
N ASP A 148 -7.67 -16.89 14.85
CA ASP A 148 -8.22 -15.65 15.41
C ASP A 148 -9.18 -14.98 14.43
N GLU A 149 -10.50 -14.99 14.74
CA GLU A 149 -11.53 -14.32 13.94
C GLU A 149 -11.31 -12.80 13.78
N ASN A 150 -10.48 -12.19 14.65
CA ASN A 150 -10.07 -10.79 14.58
C ASN A 150 -8.77 -10.59 13.80
N ALA A 151 -8.22 -11.67 13.28
CA ALA A 151 -6.95 -11.66 12.58
C ALA A 151 -6.98 -10.75 11.35
N TRP A 152 -5.89 -10.03 11.12
CA TRP A 152 -5.70 -9.24 9.91
C TRP A 152 -5.84 -10.20 8.71
N GLY A 153 -5.07 -10.68 8.01
CA GLY A 153 -5.20 -11.54 6.84
C GLY A 153 -5.38 -10.73 5.54
N PRO A 154 -5.55 -11.40 4.40
CA PRO A 154 -5.66 -10.71 3.13
C PRO A 154 -6.90 -9.80 3.13
N GLY A 155 -6.70 -8.54 2.75
CA GLY A 155 -7.79 -7.56 2.83
C GLY A 155 -7.38 -6.17 2.36
N ILE A 156 -8.29 -5.23 2.54
CA ILE A 156 -8.02 -3.80 2.36
C ILE A 156 -8.17 -3.11 3.69
N TYR A 157 -7.11 -2.45 4.12
CA TYR A 157 -7.02 -1.74 5.39
C TYR A 157 -6.86 -0.25 5.14
N VAL A 158 -7.63 0.55 5.87
CA VAL A 158 -7.62 2.01 5.75
C VAL A 158 -7.44 2.59 7.14
N ASP A 159 -6.47 3.49 7.32
CA ASP A 159 -6.31 4.17 8.60
C ASP A 159 -7.36 5.26 8.83
N THR A 160 -7.54 5.65 10.10
CA THR A 160 -8.52 6.66 10.50
C THR A 160 -8.28 7.98 9.77
N GLU A 161 -7.04 8.40 9.67
CA GLU A 161 -6.66 9.66 9.06
C GLU A 161 -6.96 9.69 7.55
N ALA A 162 -6.79 8.56 6.86
CA ALA A 162 -7.18 8.46 5.45
C ALA A 162 -8.70 8.52 5.26
N ILE A 163 -9.48 7.90 6.17
CA ILE A 163 -10.94 7.98 6.14
C ILE A 163 -11.40 9.42 6.30
N GLU A 164 -10.84 10.13 7.28
CA GLU A 164 -11.16 11.54 7.56
C GLU A 164 -10.75 12.45 6.40
N ALA A 165 -9.53 12.28 5.87
CA ALA A 165 -9.03 13.05 4.74
C ALA A 165 -9.84 12.86 3.46
N LEU A 166 -10.44 11.68 3.25
CA LEU A 166 -11.36 11.40 2.15
C LEU A 166 -12.78 11.94 2.40
N GLY A 167 -13.06 12.51 3.59
CA GLY A 167 -14.42 12.94 3.97
C GLY A 167 -15.42 11.79 4.02
N ARG A 168 -14.95 10.56 4.24
CA ARG A 168 -15.80 9.36 4.26
C ARG A 168 -16.17 8.99 5.68
N THR A 169 -17.35 8.40 5.84
CA THR A 169 -17.79 7.77 7.08
C THR A 169 -17.98 6.29 6.81
N LEU A 170 -17.33 5.45 7.61
CA LEU A 170 -17.55 4.00 7.51
C LEU A 170 -18.93 3.66 8.08
N LYS A 171 -19.87 3.32 7.21
CA LYS A 171 -21.16 2.74 7.63
C LYS A 171 -20.89 1.34 8.16
N ASN A 172 -21.37 1.06 9.38
CA ASN A 172 -21.12 -0.22 10.09
C ASN A 172 -19.62 -0.50 10.21
N ALA A 173 -18.89 0.45 10.82
CA ALA A 173 -17.45 0.34 11.00
C ALA A 173 -17.06 -1.06 11.53
N PRO A 174 -16.22 -1.80 10.83
CA PRO A 174 -15.70 -3.05 11.33
C PRO A 174 -14.89 -2.81 12.61
N THR A 175 -14.58 -3.86 13.35
CA THR A 175 -13.73 -3.76 14.54
C THR A 175 -12.43 -3.06 14.20
N PRO A 176 -12.04 -1.99 14.92
CA PRO A 176 -10.80 -1.30 14.67
C PRO A 176 -9.60 -2.19 15.04
N LEU A 177 -8.57 -2.11 14.25
CA LEU A 177 -7.31 -2.81 14.44
C LEU A 177 -6.23 -1.78 14.79
N ALA A 178 -5.69 -1.80 16.00
CA ALA A 178 -4.69 -0.84 16.44
C ALA A 178 -3.28 -1.41 16.29
N ILE A 179 -2.39 -0.67 15.64
CA ILE A 179 -0.97 -1.01 15.52
C ILE A 179 -0.10 0.24 15.50
N ALA A 180 0.99 0.21 16.26
CA ALA A 180 2.03 1.24 16.29
C ALA A 180 1.49 2.69 16.40
N GLY A 181 0.41 2.87 17.18
CA GLY A 181 -0.22 4.16 17.40
C GLY A 181 -1.17 4.63 16.29
N ALA A 182 -1.42 3.81 15.28
CA ALA A 182 -2.44 4.04 14.25
C ALA A 182 -3.61 3.07 14.41
N THR A 183 -4.79 3.50 13.97
CA THR A 183 -5.99 2.66 13.95
C THR A 183 -6.41 2.41 12.52
N PHE A 184 -6.60 1.15 12.18
CA PHE A 184 -7.00 0.70 10.86
C PHE A 184 -8.38 0.04 10.88
N TYR A 185 -9.05 0.08 9.76
CA TYR A 185 -10.32 -0.60 9.52
C TYR A 185 -10.22 -1.48 8.29
N ARG A 186 -10.64 -2.73 8.41
CA ARG A 186 -10.71 -3.64 7.26
C ARG A 186 -11.99 -3.35 6.47
N VAL A 187 -11.86 -2.71 5.32
CA VAL A 187 -13.01 -2.26 4.49
C VAL A 187 -13.42 -3.24 3.40
N ALA A 188 -12.60 -4.24 3.11
CA ALA A 188 -12.92 -5.36 2.22
C ALA A 188 -12.01 -6.58 2.50
N ARG A 189 -12.51 -7.78 2.21
CA ARG A 189 -11.76 -9.06 2.20
C ARG A 189 -11.16 -9.36 0.85
#